data_2ea88bf440a07ac6e12284669ef89c03
#
_entry.id   2ea88bf440a07ac6e12284669ef89c03
#
_cell.length_a   1.000
_cell.length_b   1.000
_cell.length_c   1.000
_cell.angle_alpha   90.00
_cell.angle_beta   90.00
_cell.angle_gamma   90.00
#
_symmetry.space_group_name_H-M   'P 1'
#
loop_
_entity.id
_entity.type
_entity.pdbx_description
1 polymer ?
#
loop_
_entity_poly.entity_id
_entity_poly.type
_entity_poly.pdbx_seq_one_letter_code
_entity_poly.pdbx_strand_id
1 'polypeptide(L)'
;RDYGLSIADFYTKVWWPDLQKLAQKYGVRFTGVMIENYEDAVNQPEPARQADTTQFRYFGGMLLQMGGELGFHGYNHQPLALWDTDYGTLHDYKTWKNKETLVASLNELIAFQDEVLPNAHGSVYVPPSNILSARARKLIGTDVPRIKTIASTYFEDGTDLPYVQEFGVASDGIVEQPRIVSGGMVDDSYMRLAAVSELNMHYVSTHFM
;
A
#
# COMPACT_ATOMS: atom_id res chain seq x y z
N ARG A 1 -7.43 -8.51 22.24
CA ARG A 1 -8.05 -9.26 23.36
C ARG A 1 -7.09 -9.37 24.55
N ASP A 2 -5.81 -9.60 24.30
CA ASP A 2 -4.82 -9.88 25.33
C ASP A 2 -4.46 -8.66 26.20
N TYR A 3 -4.70 -7.45 25.71
CA TYR A 3 -4.42 -6.22 26.46
C TYR A 3 -5.64 -5.66 27.23
N GLY A 4 -6.84 -6.20 27.03
CA GLY A 4 -8.06 -5.67 27.66
C GLY A 4 -8.40 -4.22 27.27
N LEU A 5 -7.86 -3.74 26.15
CA LEU A 5 -8.03 -2.38 25.65
C LEU A 5 -9.06 -2.30 24.51
N SER A 6 -9.66 -1.14 24.34
CA SER A 6 -10.37 -0.83 23.09
C SER A 6 -9.37 -0.77 21.92
N ILE A 7 -9.84 -0.90 20.68
CA ILE A 7 -9.00 -0.78 19.49
C ILE A 7 -8.27 0.57 19.47
N ALA A 8 -8.97 1.66 19.72
CA ALA A 8 -8.39 3.00 19.75
C ALA A 8 -7.30 3.14 20.84
N ASP A 9 -7.58 2.62 22.04
CA ASP A 9 -6.61 2.62 23.13
C ASP A 9 -5.39 1.73 22.81
N PHE A 10 -5.60 0.58 22.18
CA PHE A 10 -4.50 -0.29 21.78
C PHE A 10 -3.58 0.43 20.79
N TYR A 11 -4.12 1.03 19.75
CA TYR A 11 -3.31 1.78 18.78
C TYR A 11 -2.57 2.93 19.45
N THR A 12 -3.24 3.71 20.29
CA THR A 12 -2.67 4.91 20.89
C THR A 12 -1.65 4.59 21.99
N LYS A 13 -1.91 3.56 22.82
CA LYS A 13 -1.12 3.27 24.02
C LYS A 13 -0.06 2.19 23.84
N VAL A 14 -0.23 1.33 22.80
CA VAL A 14 0.66 0.18 22.59
C VAL A 14 1.29 0.23 21.21
N TRP A 15 0.49 0.11 20.16
CA TRP A 15 0.98 -0.08 18.80
C TRP A 15 1.91 1.05 18.32
N TRP A 16 1.43 2.27 18.30
CA TRP A 16 2.22 3.41 17.84
C TRP A 16 3.44 3.71 18.72
N PRO A 17 3.35 3.68 20.06
CA PRO A 17 4.53 3.81 20.90
C PRO A 17 5.59 2.75 20.66
N ASP A 18 5.19 1.51 20.37
CA ASP A 18 6.15 0.44 20.09
C ASP A 18 6.81 0.61 18.72
N LEU A 19 6.06 1.03 17.68
CA LEU A 19 6.67 1.40 16.40
C LEU A 19 7.67 2.55 16.54
N GLN A 20 7.35 3.57 17.36
CA GLN A 20 8.28 4.67 17.63
C GLN A 20 9.57 4.19 18.30
N LYS A 21 9.45 3.30 19.29
CA LYS A 21 10.63 2.69 19.95
C LYS A 21 11.49 1.90 18.98
N LEU A 22 10.85 1.12 18.08
CA LEU A 22 11.56 0.36 17.06
C LEU A 22 12.28 1.28 16.08
N ALA A 23 11.59 2.31 15.59
CA ALA A 23 12.18 3.31 14.70
C ALA A 23 13.41 3.98 15.34
N GLN A 24 13.29 4.41 16.60
CA GLN A 24 14.39 5.05 17.33
C GLN A 24 15.55 4.09 17.62
N LYS A 25 15.24 2.86 18.04
CA LYS A 25 16.26 1.89 18.46
C LYS A 25 17.06 1.32 17.28
N TYR A 26 16.40 1.07 16.17
CA TYR A 26 16.98 0.33 15.05
C TYR A 26 17.14 1.15 13.76
N GLY A 27 16.69 2.39 13.74
CA GLY A 27 16.69 3.23 12.55
C GLY A 27 15.71 2.74 11.46
N VAL A 28 14.72 1.92 11.82
CA VAL A 28 13.72 1.41 10.90
C VAL A 28 12.80 2.54 10.45
N ARG A 29 12.47 2.57 9.18
CA ARG A 29 11.47 3.49 8.61
C ARG A 29 10.28 2.70 8.11
N PHE A 30 9.10 3.19 8.41
CA PHE A 30 7.85 2.55 8.05
C PHE A 30 7.20 3.32 6.90
N THR A 31 6.59 2.58 5.97
CA THR A 31 5.67 3.12 4.97
C THR A 31 4.25 2.79 5.42
N GLY A 32 3.46 3.80 5.75
CA GLY A 32 2.02 3.64 6.00
C GLY A 32 1.26 3.84 4.70
N VAL A 33 0.32 2.96 4.38
CA VAL A 33 -0.47 3.09 3.16
C VAL A 33 -1.90 3.51 3.48
N MET A 34 -2.42 4.44 2.70
CA MET A 34 -3.73 5.07 2.92
C MET A 34 -4.78 4.47 1.99
N ILE A 35 -5.98 4.33 2.54
CA ILE A 35 -7.23 4.07 1.83
C ILE A 35 -8.17 5.21 2.21
N GLU A 36 -8.82 5.82 1.25
CA GLU A 36 -9.71 6.95 1.51
C GLU A 36 -11.11 6.51 1.90
N ASN A 37 -11.63 5.53 1.18
CA ASN A 37 -13.03 5.10 1.28
C ASN A 37 -13.10 3.57 1.34
N TYR A 38 -13.98 3.03 2.17
CA TYR A 38 -14.20 1.59 2.28
C TYR A 38 -15.49 1.13 1.60
N GLU A 39 -16.13 1.98 0.81
CA GLU A 39 -17.26 1.58 0.01
C GLU A 39 -16.83 0.86 -1.26
N ASP A 40 -17.53 -0.21 -1.61
CA ASP A 40 -17.21 -1.05 -2.78
C ASP A 40 -17.59 -0.43 -4.14
N ALA A 41 -17.71 0.88 -4.22
CA ALA A 41 -18.03 1.55 -5.45
C ALA A 41 -16.81 1.66 -6.38
N VAL A 42 -16.94 1.14 -7.59
CA VAL A 42 -15.94 1.26 -8.68
C VAL A 42 -16.42 2.21 -9.76
N ASN A 43 -17.18 3.20 -9.36
CA ASN A 43 -17.68 4.28 -10.17
C ASN A 43 -16.74 5.50 -10.10
N GLN A 44 -17.22 6.66 -10.56
CA GLN A 44 -16.53 7.91 -10.33
C GLN A 44 -16.33 8.11 -8.82
N PRO A 45 -15.10 8.38 -8.37
CA PRO A 45 -14.83 8.54 -6.95
C PRO A 45 -15.58 9.76 -6.43
N GLU A 46 -16.20 9.59 -5.26
CA GLU A 46 -16.76 10.70 -4.51
C GLU A 46 -15.78 11.05 -3.39
N PRO A 47 -15.39 12.32 -3.26
CA PRO A 47 -14.49 12.74 -2.20
C PRO A 47 -15.06 12.38 -0.82
N ALA A 48 -14.33 11.56 -0.07
CA ALA A 48 -14.74 11.18 1.28
C ALA A 48 -14.45 12.31 2.30
N ARG A 49 -14.79 13.54 1.95
CA ARG A 49 -14.53 14.74 2.76
C ARG A 49 -15.23 14.73 4.13
N GLN A 50 -16.10 13.76 4.36
CA GLN A 50 -16.74 13.53 5.64
C GLN A 50 -16.02 12.51 6.52
N ALA A 51 -14.99 11.84 5.98
CA ALA A 51 -14.16 10.95 6.79
C ALA A 51 -13.55 11.73 7.96
N ASP A 52 -13.44 11.08 9.11
CA ASP A 52 -12.73 11.65 10.24
C ASP A 52 -11.24 11.77 9.92
N THR A 53 -10.86 12.89 9.32
CA THR A 53 -9.47 13.18 8.93
C THR A 53 -8.54 13.36 10.13
N THR A 54 -9.09 13.45 11.34
CA THR A 54 -8.32 13.63 12.57
C THR A 54 -7.37 12.47 12.80
N GLN A 55 -7.84 11.25 12.60
CA GLN A 55 -7.01 10.05 12.75
C GLN A 55 -5.88 10.00 11.70
N PHE A 56 -6.18 10.33 10.46
CA PHE A 56 -5.16 10.40 9.41
C PHE A 56 -4.09 11.45 9.74
N ARG A 57 -4.49 12.65 10.17
CA ARG A 57 -3.55 13.70 10.58
C ARG A 57 -2.69 13.29 11.77
N TYR A 58 -3.31 12.69 12.77
CA TYR A 58 -2.62 12.28 13.98
C TYR A 58 -1.60 11.17 13.70
N PHE A 59 -2.04 10.03 13.21
CA PHE A 59 -1.16 8.88 12.99
C PHE A 59 -0.22 9.06 11.80
N GLY A 60 -0.68 9.66 10.72
CA GLY A 60 0.17 10.00 9.58
C GLY A 60 1.26 11.00 9.97
N GLY A 61 0.91 12.01 10.78
CA GLY A 61 1.88 12.97 11.32
C GLY A 61 2.92 12.30 12.20
N MET A 62 2.54 11.37 13.06
CA MET A 62 3.47 10.58 13.88
C MET A 62 4.43 9.75 12.99
N LEU A 63 3.90 9.11 11.95
CA LEU A 63 4.71 8.33 11.02
C LEU A 63 5.77 9.19 10.33
N LEU A 64 5.38 10.36 9.82
CA LEU A 64 6.31 11.30 9.20
C LEU A 64 7.37 11.81 10.20
N GLN A 65 6.98 12.09 11.44
CA GLN A 65 7.92 12.49 12.50
C GLN A 65 8.94 11.41 12.84
N MET A 66 8.60 10.13 12.66
CA MET A 66 9.54 9.01 12.82
C MET A 66 10.49 8.86 11.62
N GLY A 67 10.38 9.70 10.61
CA GLY A 67 11.13 9.59 9.36
C GLY A 67 10.57 8.53 8.40
N GLY A 68 9.36 8.07 8.66
CA GLY A 68 8.61 7.20 7.76
C GLY A 68 7.98 7.98 6.59
N GLU A 69 7.24 7.28 5.77
CA GLU A 69 6.53 7.85 4.62
C GLU A 69 5.09 7.35 4.55
N LEU A 70 4.26 8.05 3.79
CA LEU A 70 2.91 7.62 3.45
C LEU A 70 2.85 7.24 1.98
N GLY A 71 2.13 6.16 1.69
CA GLY A 71 1.84 5.67 0.36
C GLY A 71 0.34 5.45 0.18
N PHE A 72 -0.01 4.69 -0.84
CA PHE A 72 -1.38 4.48 -1.30
C PHE A 72 -1.71 3.00 -1.36
N HIS A 73 -2.93 2.63 -0.93
CA HIS A 73 -3.45 1.25 -0.97
C HIS A 73 -4.83 1.19 -1.65
N GLY A 74 -4.98 1.93 -2.72
CA GLY A 74 -6.25 2.06 -3.44
C GLY A 74 -7.20 3.09 -2.81
N TYR A 75 -8.06 3.63 -3.64
CA TYR A 75 -9.08 4.58 -3.21
C TYR A 75 -10.05 3.94 -2.19
N ASN A 76 -10.49 2.72 -2.47
CA ASN A 76 -11.51 2.01 -1.70
C ASN A 76 -11.18 0.52 -1.45
N HIS A 77 -9.93 0.15 -1.40
CA HIS A 77 -9.45 -1.23 -1.30
C HIS A 77 -9.92 -2.17 -2.43
N GLN A 78 -10.49 -1.65 -3.50
CA GLN A 78 -10.75 -2.44 -4.69
C GLN A 78 -9.50 -2.54 -5.55
N PRO A 79 -9.19 -3.69 -6.11
CA PRO A 79 -8.00 -3.88 -6.94
C PRO A 79 -8.07 -3.02 -8.19
N LEU A 80 -6.92 -2.62 -8.70
CA LEU A 80 -6.84 -1.90 -9.97
C LEU A 80 -6.94 -2.90 -11.13
N ALA A 81 -8.17 -3.22 -11.48
CA ALA A 81 -8.53 -4.08 -12.59
C ALA A 81 -9.67 -3.44 -13.38
N LEU A 82 -9.56 -3.43 -14.71
CA LEU A 82 -10.60 -2.92 -15.59
C LEU A 82 -11.66 -4.00 -15.86
N TRP A 83 -12.86 -3.58 -16.22
CA TRP A 83 -14.02 -4.47 -16.46
C TRP A 83 -13.79 -5.51 -17.57
N ASP A 84 -12.91 -5.23 -18.51
CA ASP A 84 -12.53 -6.11 -19.62
C ASP A 84 -11.22 -6.86 -19.34
N THR A 85 -10.83 -6.95 -18.09
CA THR A 85 -9.62 -7.63 -17.66
C THR A 85 -9.83 -9.13 -17.65
N ASP A 86 -8.80 -9.87 -18.02
CA ASP A 86 -8.80 -11.32 -18.14
C ASP A 86 -8.85 -12.08 -16.80
N TYR A 87 -9.18 -11.39 -15.69
CA TYR A 87 -9.42 -12.04 -14.41
C TYR A 87 -10.75 -12.81 -14.48
N GLY A 88 -10.68 -14.10 -14.65
CA GLY A 88 -11.85 -14.98 -14.70
C GLY A 88 -12.68 -14.95 -13.42
N THR A 89 -12.05 -14.67 -12.29
CA THR A 89 -12.71 -14.45 -10.98
C THR A 89 -11.86 -13.49 -10.17
N LEU A 90 -12.42 -12.34 -9.84
CA LEU A 90 -11.83 -11.43 -8.85
C LEU A 90 -12.33 -11.72 -7.43
N HIS A 91 -12.80 -12.93 -7.18
CA HIS A 91 -13.52 -13.30 -5.95
C HIS A 91 -14.69 -12.31 -5.73
N ASP A 92 -14.75 -11.62 -4.58
CA ASP A 92 -15.79 -10.64 -4.28
C ASP A 92 -15.42 -9.21 -4.72
N TYR A 93 -14.28 -9.03 -5.38
CA TYR A 93 -13.85 -7.71 -5.83
C TYR A 93 -14.53 -7.28 -7.13
N LYS A 94 -14.66 -5.96 -7.29
CA LYS A 94 -15.25 -5.34 -8.46
C LYS A 94 -14.17 -4.76 -9.38
N THR A 95 -14.44 -4.76 -10.68
CA THR A 95 -13.59 -4.10 -11.67
C THR A 95 -14.01 -2.66 -11.91
N TRP A 96 -13.04 -1.80 -12.21
CA TRP A 96 -13.30 -0.42 -12.61
C TRP A 96 -13.92 -0.38 -14.00
N LYS A 97 -14.91 0.51 -14.16
CA LYS A 97 -15.70 0.61 -15.39
C LYS A 97 -14.85 0.94 -16.63
N ASN A 98 -13.88 1.82 -16.48
CA ASN A 98 -12.99 2.26 -17.55
C ASN A 98 -11.71 2.87 -16.98
N LYS A 99 -10.79 3.20 -17.86
CA LYS A 99 -9.51 3.85 -17.54
C LYS A 99 -9.71 5.16 -16.76
N GLU A 100 -10.66 5.97 -17.19
CA GLU A 100 -10.90 7.31 -16.65
C GLU A 100 -11.32 7.23 -15.18
N THR A 101 -12.23 6.33 -14.84
CA THR A 101 -12.68 6.14 -13.45
C THR A 101 -11.59 5.56 -12.57
N LEU A 102 -10.77 4.64 -13.09
CA LEU A 102 -9.63 4.09 -12.37
C LEU A 102 -8.58 5.18 -12.06
N VAL A 103 -8.18 5.95 -13.05
CA VAL A 103 -7.20 7.04 -12.88
C VAL A 103 -7.78 8.13 -11.98
N ALA A 104 -9.05 8.47 -12.12
CA ALA A 104 -9.72 9.43 -11.25
C ALA A 104 -9.71 9.00 -9.79
N SER A 105 -9.89 7.71 -9.50
CA SER A 105 -9.85 7.19 -8.13
C SER A 105 -8.48 7.34 -7.48
N LEU A 106 -7.42 7.11 -8.22
CA LEU A 106 -6.06 7.31 -7.71
C LEU A 106 -5.73 8.79 -7.51
N ASN A 107 -6.18 9.65 -8.43
CA ASN A 107 -5.98 11.09 -8.29
C ASN A 107 -6.77 11.67 -7.11
N GLU A 108 -7.97 11.14 -6.83
CA GLU A 108 -8.74 11.53 -5.64
C GLU A 108 -8.01 11.13 -4.36
N LEU A 109 -7.52 9.90 -4.27
CA LEU A 109 -6.74 9.45 -3.11
C LEU A 109 -5.47 10.29 -2.90
N ILE A 110 -4.80 10.71 -3.98
CA ILE A 110 -3.65 11.61 -3.92
C ILE A 110 -4.08 12.98 -3.41
N ALA A 111 -5.17 13.53 -3.94
CA ALA A 111 -5.70 14.82 -3.51
C ALA A 111 -6.14 14.79 -2.04
N PHE A 112 -6.75 13.70 -1.59
CA PHE A 112 -7.09 13.47 -0.20
C PHE A 112 -5.83 13.48 0.71
N GLN A 113 -4.78 12.77 0.31
CA GLN A 113 -3.52 12.79 1.06
C GLN A 113 -2.94 14.19 1.16
N ASP A 114 -2.89 14.92 0.05
CA ASP A 114 -2.32 16.27 -0.01
C ASP A 114 -3.15 17.27 0.84
N GLU A 115 -4.46 17.07 0.95
CA GLU A 115 -5.32 17.87 1.82
C GLU A 115 -5.12 17.56 3.31
N VAL A 116 -5.07 16.27 3.64
CA VAL A 116 -5.02 15.81 5.04
C VAL A 116 -3.60 15.95 5.60
N LEU A 117 -2.60 15.67 4.81
CA LEU A 117 -1.18 15.63 5.18
C LEU A 117 -0.31 16.27 4.09
N PRO A 118 -0.35 17.60 3.94
CA PRO A 118 0.28 18.31 2.82
C PRO A 118 1.80 18.12 2.68
N ASN A 119 2.45 17.63 3.74
CA ASN A 119 3.89 17.35 3.74
C ASN A 119 4.23 15.86 3.48
N ALA A 120 3.24 15.03 3.22
CA ALA A 120 3.47 13.60 3.08
C ALA A 120 4.16 13.22 1.76
N HIS A 121 3.74 13.82 0.65
CA HIS A 121 4.28 13.59 -0.70
C HIS A 121 4.45 12.11 -1.07
N GLY A 122 3.49 11.25 -0.67
CA GLY A 122 3.53 9.82 -0.92
C GLY A 122 3.72 9.45 -2.39
N SER A 123 4.51 8.43 -2.65
CA SER A 123 4.81 7.98 -4.01
C SER A 123 4.83 6.46 -4.16
N VAL A 124 4.60 5.74 -3.07
CA VAL A 124 4.55 4.28 -3.04
C VAL A 124 3.11 3.82 -3.20
N TYR A 125 2.88 2.88 -4.07
CA TYR A 125 1.61 2.19 -4.23
C TYR A 125 1.74 0.72 -3.85
N VAL A 126 0.83 0.24 -3.01
CA VAL A 126 0.70 -1.19 -2.65
C VAL A 126 -0.65 -1.67 -3.18
N PRO A 127 -0.68 -2.64 -4.09
CA PRO A 127 -1.93 -3.12 -4.67
C PRO A 127 -2.85 -3.75 -3.62
N PRO A 128 -4.13 -3.33 -3.54
CA PRO A 128 -5.12 -3.99 -2.70
C PRO A 128 -5.22 -5.47 -3.06
N SER A 129 -5.24 -6.32 -2.02
CA SER A 129 -5.33 -7.77 -2.16
C SER A 129 -4.30 -8.42 -3.09
N ASN A 130 -3.19 -7.73 -3.35
CA ASN A 130 -2.15 -8.14 -4.29
C ASN A 130 -2.67 -8.30 -5.75
N ILE A 131 -3.68 -7.57 -6.14
CA ILE A 131 -4.24 -7.63 -7.49
C ILE A 131 -3.95 -6.32 -8.22
N LEU A 132 -3.23 -6.43 -9.32
CA LEU A 132 -2.91 -5.32 -10.21
C LEU A 132 -2.81 -5.84 -11.64
N SER A 133 -3.78 -5.51 -12.48
CA SER A 133 -3.74 -5.95 -13.87
C SER A 133 -2.58 -5.30 -14.63
N ALA A 134 -2.04 -5.97 -15.63
CA ALA A 134 -0.99 -5.44 -16.49
C ALA A 134 -1.39 -4.09 -17.14
N ARG A 135 -2.66 -3.94 -17.51
CA ARG A 135 -3.21 -2.68 -18.01
C ARG A 135 -3.19 -1.58 -16.94
N ALA A 136 -3.70 -1.87 -15.74
CA ALA A 136 -3.71 -0.90 -14.65
C ALA A 136 -2.29 -0.53 -14.22
N ARG A 137 -1.37 -1.49 -14.18
CA ARG A 137 0.06 -1.24 -13.94
C ARG A 137 0.63 -0.23 -14.96
N LYS A 138 0.30 -0.40 -16.24
CA LYS A 138 0.71 0.55 -17.28
C LYS A 138 0.10 1.94 -17.08
N LEU A 139 -1.19 2.01 -16.69
CA LEU A 139 -1.86 3.29 -16.42
C LEU A 139 -1.23 4.04 -15.25
N ILE A 140 -0.80 3.34 -14.20
CA ILE A 140 -0.04 3.98 -13.12
C ILE A 140 1.19 4.68 -13.69
N GLY A 141 1.98 3.99 -14.50
CA GLY A 141 3.21 4.55 -15.08
C GLY A 141 2.99 5.74 -16.01
N THR A 142 1.87 5.76 -16.75
CA THR A 142 1.62 6.79 -17.76
C THR A 142 0.74 7.94 -17.28
N ASP A 143 -0.26 7.65 -16.47
CA ASP A 143 -1.33 8.59 -16.15
C ASP A 143 -1.34 9.06 -14.67
N VAL A 144 -0.53 8.43 -13.81
CA VAL A 144 -0.45 8.79 -12.37
C VAL A 144 1.00 9.06 -11.96
N PRO A 145 1.59 10.15 -12.43
CA PRO A 145 3.04 10.42 -12.29
C PRO A 145 3.50 10.63 -10.84
N ARG A 146 2.58 10.77 -9.91
CA ARG A 146 2.87 10.83 -8.47
C ARG A 146 3.41 9.51 -7.95
N ILE A 147 2.92 8.37 -8.44
CA ILE A 147 3.37 7.04 -8.04
C ILE A 147 4.70 6.75 -8.75
N LYS A 148 5.72 6.45 -7.97
CA LYS A 148 7.08 6.13 -8.43
C LYS A 148 7.52 4.73 -8.09
N THR A 149 6.86 4.10 -7.11
CA THR A 149 7.20 2.76 -6.63
C THR A 149 5.94 1.94 -6.51
N ILE A 150 5.97 0.72 -7.00
CA ILE A 150 4.95 -0.30 -6.71
C ILE A 150 5.59 -1.32 -5.80
N ALA A 151 5.07 -1.44 -4.58
CA ALA A 151 5.57 -2.36 -3.58
C ALA A 151 4.61 -3.53 -3.37
N SER A 152 5.11 -4.63 -2.80
CA SER A 152 4.38 -5.87 -2.59
C SER A 152 4.38 -6.79 -3.82
N THR A 153 3.89 -8.01 -3.63
CA THR A 153 3.60 -8.92 -4.74
C THR A 153 2.23 -8.62 -5.33
N TYR A 154 2.03 -8.93 -6.61
CA TYR A 154 0.72 -8.76 -7.23
C TYR A 154 0.52 -9.74 -8.39
N PHE A 155 -0.73 -9.99 -8.72
CA PHE A 155 -1.14 -10.82 -9.84
C PHE A 155 -1.36 -9.92 -11.07
N GLU A 156 -0.75 -10.24 -12.17
CA GLU A 156 -0.91 -9.50 -13.45
C GLU A 156 -2.00 -10.07 -14.34
N ASP A 157 -2.18 -11.37 -14.28
CA ASP A 157 -3.15 -12.11 -15.06
C ASP A 157 -4.20 -12.78 -14.16
N GLY A 158 -5.23 -13.33 -14.74
CA GLY A 158 -6.31 -13.98 -14.01
C GLY A 158 -5.94 -15.33 -13.38
N THR A 159 -4.67 -15.66 -13.31
CA THR A 159 -4.21 -16.85 -12.59
C THR A 159 -4.00 -16.54 -11.13
N ASP A 160 -4.35 -17.46 -10.23
CA ASP A 160 -4.10 -17.32 -8.79
C ASP A 160 -2.62 -17.51 -8.42
N LEU A 161 -1.73 -17.48 -9.40
CA LEU A 161 -0.31 -17.63 -9.19
C LEU A 161 0.38 -16.27 -9.28
N PRO A 162 1.04 -15.80 -8.21
CA PRO A 162 1.87 -14.63 -8.28
C PRO A 162 3.04 -14.90 -9.24
N TYR A 163 3.30 -13.97 -10.13
CA TYR A 163 4.53 -14.08 -10.90
C TYR A 163 5.73 -13.64 -10.03
N VAL A 164 6.89 -14.15 -10.38
CA VAL A 164 8.13 -13.78 -9.69
C VAL A 164 8.47 -12.33 -10.03
N GLN A 165 8.50 -11.50 -9.00
CA GLN A 165 8.86 -10.09 -9.13
C GLN A 165 10.27 -9.88 -8.63
N GLU A 166 11.04 -9.10 -9.36
CA GLU A 166 12.39 -8.73 -8.99
C GLU A 166 12.46 -7.24 -8.67
N PHE A 167 13.31 -6.87 -7.72
CA PHE A 167 13.61 -5.47 -7.47
C PHE A 167 14.28 -4.85 -8.70
N GLY A 168 13.75 -3.75 -9.18
CA GLY A 168 14.32 -3.09 -10.34
C GLY A 168 13.59 -1.82 -10.74
N VAL A 169 14.08 -1.21 -11.80
CA VAL A 169 13.41 -0.06 -12.43
C VAL A 169 12.86 -0.51 -13.77
N ALA A 170 11.53 -0.46 -13.91
CA ALA A 170 10.85 -0.80 -15.15
C ALA A 170 11.12 0.24 -16.25
N SER A 171 10.82 -0.11 -17.50
CA SER A 171 11.06 0.76 -18.66
C SER A 171 10.31 2.09 -18.63
N ASP A 172 9.24 2.18 -17.85
CA ASP A 172 8.46 3.40 -17.60
C ASP A 172 8.97 4.24 -16.42
N GLY A 173 10.07 3.82 -15.79
CA GLY A 173 10.70 4.51 -14.67
C GLY A 173 10.11 4.20 -13.30
N ILE A 174 9.10 3.34 -13.21
CA ILE A 174 8.59 2.89 -11.91
C ILE A 174 9.54 1.88 -11.28
N VAL A 175 9.80 2.05 -10.00
CA VAL A 175 10.53 1.09 -9.18
C VAL A 175 9.59 -0.05 -8.79
N GLU A 176 9.93 -1.27 -9.15
CA GLU A 176 9.29 -2.48 -8.67
C GLU A 176 10.00 -2.93 -7.39
N GLN A 177 9.26 -3.00 -6.30
CA GLN A 177 9.78 -3.35 -4.99
C GLN A 177 9.01 -4.53 -4.40
N PRO A 178 9.38 -5.77 -4.77
CA PRO A 178 8.64 -6.95 -4.34
C PRO A 178 8.72 -7.15 -2.83
N ARG A 179 7.67 -7.72 -2.29
CA ARG A 179 7.62 -8.14 -0.90
C ARG A 179 8.41 -9.43 -0.71
N ILE A 180 9.45 -9.38 0.13
CA ILE A 180 10.29 -10.54 0.44
C ILE A 180 9.74 -11.32 1.64
N VAL A 181 9.24 -10.61 2.64
CA VAL A 181 8.73 -11.21 3.88
C VAL A 181 7.38 -10.61 4.24
N SER A 182 6.52 -11.40 4.87
CA SER A 182 5.22 -10.95 5.36
C SER A 182 4.86 -11.58 6.70
N GLY A 183 4.03 -10.87 7.46
CA GLY A 183 3.59 -11.28 8.79
C GLY A 183 4.51 -10.77 9.90
N GLY A 184 3.98 -10.61 11.10
CA GLY A 184 4.65 -9.99 12.21
C GLY A 184 4.77 -10.83 13.48
N MET A 185 4.13 -11.99 13.51
CA MET A 185 3.93 -12.74 14.75
C MET A 185 4.47 -14.17 14.72
N VAL A 186 5.08 -14.57 13.62
CA VAL A 186 5.49 -15.95 13.42
C VAL A 186 7.01 -16.05 13.51
N ASP A 187 7.49 -16.92 14.37
CA ASP A 187 8.89 -17.34 14.36
C ASP A 187 9.11 -18.30 13.18
N ASP A 188 9.03 -17.72 11.98
CA ASP A 188 9.23 -18.45 10.74
C ASP A 188 10.71 -18.36 10.36
N SER A 189 11.41 -19.47 10.49
CA SER A 189 12.83 -19.58 10.17
C SER A 189 13.13 -19.26 8.70
N TYR A 190 12.19 -19.53 7.79
CA TYR A 190 12.34 -19.19 6.37
C TYR A 190 12.27 -17.69 6.13
N MET A 191 11.30 -16.99 6.71
CA MET A 191 11.20 -15.53 6.58
C MET A 191 12.40 -14.81 7.18
N ARG A 192 12.89 -15.31 8.33
CA ARG A 192 14.12 -14.80 8.93
C ARG A 192 15.34 -15.04 8.04
N LEU A 193 15.47 -16.24 7.47
CA LEU A 193 16.54 -16.56 6.53
C LEU A 193 16.49 -15.66 5.30
N ALA A 194 15.32 -15.49 4.70
CA ALA A 194 15.12 -14.62 3.55
C ALA A 194 15.54 -13.18 3.85
N ALA A 195 15.01 -12.56 4.92
CA ALA A 195 15.33 -11.20 5.29
C ALA A 195 16.82 -11.00 5.58
N VAL A 196 17.45 -11.92 6.32
CA VAL A 196 18.88 -11.84 6.65
C VAL A 196 19.75 -12.05 5.40
N SER A 197 19.35 -12.96 4.51
CA SER A 197 20.07 -13.20 3.25
C SER A 197 20.04 -11.96 2.35
N GLU A 198 18.88 -11.35 2.15
CA GLU A 198 18.75 -10.13 1.37
C GLU A 198 19.62 -9.00 1.92
N LEU A 199 19.54 -8.74 3.23
CA LEU A 199 20.34 -7.70 3.88
C LEU A 199 21.83 -7.97 3.81
N ASN A 200 22.27 -9.22 3.97
CA ASN A 200 23.70 -9.59 3.86
C ASN A 200 24.23 -9.47 2.44
N MET A 201 23.39 -9.68 1.44
CA MET A 201 23.75 -9.49 0.03
C MET A 201 23.62 -8.03 -0.43
N HIS A 202 23.27 -7.12 0.47
CA HIS A 202 22.99 -5.71 0.18
C HIS A 202 21.84 -5.48 -0.79
N TYR A 203 20.86 -6.38 -0.80
CA TYR A 203 19.61 -6.21 -1.53
C TYR A 203 18.57 -5.49 -0.67
N VAL A 204 17.56 -4.99 -1.34
CA VAL A 204 16.39 -4.36 -0.67
C VAL A 204 15.52 -5.47 -0.10
N SER A 205 15.23 -5.39 1.20
CA SER A 205 14.29 -6.29 1.86
C SER A 205 13.04 -5.52 2.23
N THR A 206 11.91 -5.89 1.61
CA THR A 206 10.61 -5.30 1.90
C THR A 206 9.82 -6.25 2.78
N HIS A 207 9.39 -5.74 3.92
CA HIS A 207 8.60 -6.50 4.89
C HIS A 207 7.20 -5.90 4.98
N PHE A 208 6.19 -6.77 4.87
CA PHE A 208 4.78 -6.40 4.96
C PHE A 208 4.18 -6.93 6.27
N MET A 209 3.56 -6.03 7.04
CA MET A 209 2.90 -6.35 8.32
C MET A 209 1.39 -6.08 8.25
#